data_9df179494bb8e4c7e48addd6397fc9fa
#
_entry.id   9df179494bb8e4c7e48addd6397fc9fa
#
_cell.length_a   1.000
_cell.length_b   1.000
_cell.length_c   1.000
_cell.angle_alpha   90.00
_cell.angle_beta   90.00
_cell.angle_gamma   90.00
#
_symmetry.space_group_name_H-M   'P 1'
#
loop_
_entity.id
_entity.type
_entity.pdbx_description
1 polymer ?
#
loop_
_entity_poly.entity_id
_entity_poly.type
_entity_poly.pdbx_seq_one_letter_code
_entity_poly.pdbx_strand_id
1 'polypeptide(L)'
;MKKVAIIGAGISGLSMAHFLRDRYEVTVFEKEDCPGGLIKCRQVNGSLFHTCGGHVFNSKRQDVLDWFWSKFVREKEFSKADRNSVVFMDKTDSLDYQEIPYPIENHMYLFDEKTQKKFINDLLLMTGYEGIEPHNFEEFLKGRFGHTLYDLYFQPYNEKVWRRDLRPVSYTHMTLPT
;
A
#
# COMPACT_ATOMS: atom_id res chain seq x y z
N MET A 1 -18.72 -16.69 31.81
CA MET A 1 -18.25 -15.60 30.99
C MET A 1 -19.24 -15.35 29.85
N LYS A 2 -19.35 -14.11 29.34
CA LYS A 2 -20.14 -13.85 28.11
C LYS A 2 -19.46 -14.49 26.91
N LYS A 3 -20.26 -14.99 25.96
CA LYS A 3 -19.77 -15.63 24.74
C LYS A 3 -19.59 -14.60 23.61
N VAL A 4 -18.49 -14.72 22.87
CA VAL A 4 -18.18 -13.88 21.71
C VAL A 4 -17.85 -14.79 20.54
N ALA A 5 -18.52 -14.56 19.41
CA ALA A 5 -18.23 -15.19 18.12
C ALA A 5 -17.45 -14.21 17.25
N ILE A 6 -16.32 -14.64 16.70
CA ILE A 6 -15.49 -13.86 15.75
C ILE A 6 -15.56 -14.58 14.41
N ILE A 7 -15.92 -13.84 13.37
CA ILE A 7 -16.00 -14.36 12.00
C ILE A 7 -14.73 -13.99 11.24
N GLY A 8 -13.96 -15.01 10.86
CA GLY A 8 -12.70 -14.90 10.16
C GLY A 8 -11.48 -14.97 11.09
N ALA A 9 -10.56 -15.88 10.79
CA ALA A 9 -9.28 -16.06 11.49
C ALA A 9 -8.10 -15.40 10.72
N GLY A 10 -8.34 -14.26 10.11
CA GLY A 10 -7.27 -13.37 9.64
C GLY A 10 -6.61 -12.64 10.81
N ILE A 11 -5.61 -11.79 10.54
CA ILE A 11 -4.86 -11.07 11.58
C ILE A 11 -5.77 -10.27 12.54
N SER A 12 -6.80 -9.62 12.00
CA SER A 12 -7.74 -8.84 12.80
C SER A 12 -8.57 -9.72 13.75
N GLY A 13 -9.12 -10.83 13.26
CA GLY A 13 -9.91 -11.75 14.07
C GLY A 13 -9.08 -12.44 15.14
N LEU A 14 -7.86 -12.89 14.79
CA LEU A 14 -6.92 -13.50 15.73
C LEU A 14 -6.45 -12.51 16.81
N SER A 15 -6.17 -11.26 16.44
CA SER A 15 -5.82 -10.21 17.40
C SER A 15 -6.97 -9.95 18.36
N MET A 16 -8.20 -9.84 17.85
CA MET A 16 -9.38 -9.65 18.68
C MET A 16 -9.58 -10.84 19.66
N ALA A 17 -9.44 -12.07 19.17
CA ALA A 17 -9.52 -13.26 20.01
C ALA A 17 -8.46 -13.24 21.11
N HIS A 18 -7.23 -12.86 20.78
CA HIS A 18 -6.15 -12.74 21.74
C HIS A 18 -6.44 -11.75 22.88
N PHE A 19 -6.98 -10.57 22.55
CA PHE A 19 -7.26 -9.53 23.55
C PHE A 19 -8.54 -9.79 24.36
N LEU A 20 -9.47 -10.61 23.85
CA LEU A 20 -10.73 -10.90 24.53
C LEU A 20 -10.71 -12.19 25.38
N ARG A 21 -9.79 -13.11 25.13
CA ARG A 21 -9.78 -14.48 25.71
C ARG A 21 -9.84 -14.54 27.24
N ASP A 22 -9.28 -13.55 27.92
CA ASP A 22 -9.23 -13.54 29.40
C ASP A 22 -10.53 -13.03 30.04
N ARG A 23 -11.44 -12.44 29.25
CA ARG A 23 -12.70 -11.83 29.70
C ARG A 23 -13.95 -12.50 29.14
N TYR A 24 -13.81 -13.23 28.03
CA TYR A 24 -14.92 -13.82 27.28
C TYR A 24 -14.59 -15.26 26.88
N GLU A 25 -15.65 -16.05 26.71
CA GLU A 25 -15.57 -17.35 26.01
C GLU A 25 -15.58 -17.06 24.50
N VAL A 26 -14.40 -17.09 23.85
CA VAL A 26 -14.24 -16.68 22.45
C VAL A 26 -14.25 -17.89 21.54
N THR A 27 -15.09 -17.86 20.52
CA THR A 27 -15.10 -18.83 19.41
C THR A 27 -14.80 -18.10 18.10
N VAL A 28 -13.80 -18.58 17.35
CA VAL A 28 -13.43 -18.05 16.04
C VAL A 28 -13.93 -19.01 14.97
N PHE A 29 -14.65 -18.48 13.98
CA PHE A 29 -15.14 -19.21 12.82
C PHE A 29 -14.32 -18.81 11.60
N GLU A 30 -13.71 -19.77 10.91
CA GLU A 30 -12.92 -19.56 9.71
C GLU A 30 -13.47 -20.44 8.58
N LYS A 31 -13.56 -19.88 7.37
CA LYS A 31 -14.06 -20.60 6.19
C LYS A 31 -13.00 -21.50 5.54
N GLU A 32 -11.73 -21.17 5.73
CA GLU A 32 -10.60 -21.92 5.19
C GLU A 32 -10.13 -22.99 6.18
N ASP A 33 -9.35 -23.95 5.70
CA ASP A 33 -8.84 -25.06 6.51
C ASP A 33 -7.81 -24.63 7.56
N CYS A 34 -7.23 -23.44 7.40
CA CYS A 34 -6.23 -22.90 8.31
C CYS A 34 -6.38 -21.39 8.53
N PRO A 35 -6.03 -20.88 9.72
CA PRO A 35 -6.06 -19.45 10.02
C PRO A 35 -4.96 -18.70 9.28
N GLY A 36 -4.99 -17.34 9.33
CA GLY A 36 -3.97 -16.45 8.81
C GLY A 36 -4.49 -15.45 7.78
N GLY A 37 -5.59 -15.76 7.07
CA GLY A 37 -6.16 -14.84 6.07
C GLY A 37 -5.13 -14.43 5.01
N LEU A 38 -4.98 -13.13 4.76
CA LEU A 38 -4.07 -12.62 3.73
C LEU A 38 -2.58 -12.76 4.10
N ILE A 39 -2.22 -12.98 5.37
CA ILE A 39 -0.82 -13.15 5.78
C ILE A 39 -0.33 -14.61 5.68
N LYS A 40 -1.12 -15.51 5.09
CA LYS A 40 -0.72 -16.89 4.90
C LYS A 40 0.52 -17.00 4.00
N CYS A 41 1.38 -17.94 4.40
CA CYS A 41 2.53 -18.36 3.59
C CYS A 41 2.42 -19.84 3.25
N ARG A 42 3.07 -20.27 2.17
CA ARG A 42 3.20 -21.67 1.78
C ARG A 42 4.66 -22.06 1.66
N GLN A 43 4.98 -23.26 2.12
CA GLN A 43 6.25 -23.89 1.81
C GLN A 43 6.14 -24.62 0.46
N VAL A 44 7.01 -24.26 -0.50
CA VAL A 44 7.08 -24.90 -1.81
C VAL A 44 8.56 -25.17 -2.12
N ASN A 45 8.92 -26.43 -2.30
CA ASN A 45 10.29 -26.86 -2.59
C ASN A 45 11.36 -26.27 -1.63
N GLY A 46 11.04 -26.21 -0.33
CA GLY A 46 11.94 -25.67 0.69
C GLY A 46 11.97 -24.14 0.81
N SER A 47 11.26 -23.42 -0.04
CA SER A 47 11.16 -21.96 -0.01
C SER A 47 9.81 -21.51 0.55
N LEU A 48 9.82 -20.41 1.30
CA LEU A 48 8.61 -19.82 1.85
C LEU A 48 8.05 -18.78 0.86
N PHE A 49 6.80 -18.99 0.43
CA PHE A 49 6.09 -18.07 -0.45
C PHE A 49 4.93 -17.40 0.29
N HIS A 50 4.86 -16.09 0.18
CA HIS A 50 3.68 -15.32 0.58
C HIS A 50 2.58 -15.52 -0.45
N THR A 51 1.39 -15.92 -0.01
CA THR A 51 0.27 -16.19 -0.93
C THR A 51 -0.39 -14.92 -1.43
N CYS A 52 -0.24 -13.81 -0.72
CA CYS A 52 -0.90 -12.54 -1.02
C CYS A 52 0.01 -11.35 -0.70
N GLY A 53 0.92 -11.04 -1.63
CA GLY A 53 1.89 -9.94 -1.47
C GLY A 53 2.96 -10.21 -0.39
N GLY A 54 3.94 -9.32 -0.30
CA GLY A 54 4.97 -9.38 0.75
C GLY A 54 4.44 -8.86 2.09
N HIS A 55 4.72 -9.58 3.18
CA HIS A 55 4.27 -9.20 4.52
C HIS A 55 5.39 -8.47 5.25
N VAL A 56 5.14 -7.20 5.56
CA VAL A 56 6.06 -6.36 6.32
C VAL A 56 5.32 -5.84 7.55
N PHE A 57 5.92 -6.03 8.73
CA PHE A 57 5.41 -5.42 9.94
C PHE A 57 5.94 -3.99 10.07
N ASN A 58 5.03 -3.04 10.19
CA ASN A 58 5.33 -1.64 10.45
C ASN A 58 4.22 -1.02 11.29
N SER A 59 4.59 -0.13 12.23
CA SER A 59 3.66 0.67 13.01
C SER A 59 4.28 2.00 13.37
N LYS A 60 3.48 3.07 13.35
CA LYS A 60 3.86 4.39 13.87
C LYS A 60 3.57 4.53 15.38
N ARG A 61 2.85 3.57 15.96
CA ARG A 61 2.47 3.56 17.38
C ARG A 61 3.49 2.78 18.19
N GLN A 62 4.14 3.43 19.14
CA GLN A 62 5.16 2.82 19.97
C GLN A 62 4.60 1.70 20.86
N ASP A 63 3.41 1.88 21.43
CA ASP A 63 2.76 0.87 22.26
C ASP A 63 2.48 -0.44 21.49
N VAL A 64 2.15 -0.35 20.18
CA VAL A 64 1.96 -1.51 19.30
C VAL A 64 3.30 -2.19 19.01
N LEU A 65 4.36 -1.40 18.77
CA LEU A 65 5.71 -1.91 18.55
C LEU A 65 6.21 -2.67 19.80
N ASP A 66 6.08 -2.08 20.98
CA ASP A 66 6.53 -2.66 22.24
C ASP A 66 5.78 -3.95 22.54
N TRP A 67 4.45 -3.93 22.37
CA TRP A 67 3.63 -5.14 22.51
C TRP A 67 4.05 -6.24 21.53
N PHE A 68 4.23 -5.89 20.24
CA PHE A 68 4.61 -6.85 19.21
C PHE A 68 5.96 -7.47 19.51
N TRP A 69 6.99 -6.67 19.78
CA TRP A 69 8.33 -7.15 20.06
C TRP A 69 8.45 -7.86 21.42
N SER A 70 7.48 -7.70 22.31
CA SER A 70 7.39 -8.52 23.54
C SER A 70 6.99 -9.98 23.27
N LYS A 71 6.50 -10.30 22.06
CA LYS A 71 6.02 -11.63 21.66
C LYS A 71 7.01 -12.40 20.80
N PHE A 72 7.99 -11.73 20.21
CA PHE A 72 8.90 -12.29 19.23
C PHE A 72 10.35 -11.97 19.55
N VAL A 73 11.26 -12.87 19.16
CA VAL A 73 12.70 -12.64 19.22
C VAL A 73 13.12 -12.03 17.89
N ARG A 74 13.23 -10.68 17.88
CA ARG A 74 13.41 -9.87 16.67
C ARG A 74 14.53 -10.38 15.76
N GLU A 75 15.69 -10.68 16.33
CA GLU A 75 16.90 -11.06 15.59
C GLU A 75 16.85 -12.49 15.04
N LYS A 76 15.92 -13.32 15.54
CA LYS A 76 15.78 -14.72 15.12
C LYS A 76 14.62 -14.96 14.18
N GLU A 77 13.54 -14.20 14.37
CA GLU A 77 12.26 -14.44 13.70
C GLU A 77 11.96 -13.44 12.60
N PHE A 78 12.72 -12.33 12.55
CA PHE A 78 12.50 -11.26 11.56
C PHE A 78 13.81 -10.84 10.90
N SER A 79 13.72 -10.54 9.61
CA SER A 79 14.80 -9.92 8.86
C SER A 79 14.46 -8.45 8.60
N LYS A 80 15.43 -7.56 8.82
CA LYS A 80 15.31 -6.19 8.35
C LYS A 80 15.56 -6.18 6.84
N ALA A 81 14.58 -5.71 6.07
CA ALA A 81 14.74 -5.47 4.64
C ALA A 81 14.56 -3.98 4.36
N ASP A 82 15.50 -3.38 3.66
CA ASP A 82 15.34 -2.03 3.15
C ASP A 82 14.40 -2.07 1.94
N ARG A 83 13.42 -1.15 1.96
CA ARG A 83 12.44 -1.08 0.87
C ARG A 83 13.12 -0.46 -0.35
N ASN A 84 13.29 -1.23 -1.39
CA ASN A 84 13.73 -0.78 -2.69
C ASN A 84 12.59 -0.96 -3.71
N SER A 85 11.68 0.02 -3.76
CA SER A 85 10.57 0.00 -4.71
C SER A 85 10.94 0.83 -5.93
N VAL A 86 10.68 0.28 -7.11
CA VAL A 86 10.91 0.94 -8.40
C VAL A 86 9.64 0.87 -9.24
N VAL A 87 9.49 1.83 -10.14
CA VAL A 87 8.47 1.86 -11.19
C VAL A 87 9.16 1.56 -12.50
N PHE A 88 8.70 0.54 -13.22
CA PHE A 88 9.13 0.26 -14.59
C PHE A 88 8.26 1.06 -15.54
N MET A 89 8.88 1.91 -16.32
CA MET A 89 8.20 2.73 -17.33
C MET A 89 8.80 2.47 -18.71
N ASP A 90 7.94 2.37 -19.72
CA ASP A 90 8.39 2.21 -21.10
C ASP A 90 9.16 3.46 -21.54
N LYS A 91 10.29 3.26 -22.18
CA LYS A 91 10.98 4.36 -22.88
C LYS A 91 10.22 4.67 -24.15
N THR A 92 10.04 5.94 -24.43
CA THR A 92 9.15 6.46 -25.49
C THR A 92 9.49 5.95 -26.90
N ASP A 93 10.71 5.47 -27.14
CA ASP A 93 11.20 5.10 -28.49
C ASP A 93 11.95 3.74 -28.55
N SER A 94 11.81 2.89 -27.54
CA SER A 94 12.49 1.58 -27.53
C SER A 94 11.65 0.51 -26.82
N LEU A 95 11.95 -0.76 -27.10
CA LEU A 95 11.40 -1.90 -26.33
C LEU A 95 11.99 -2.01 -24.92
N ASP A 96 12.85 -1.06 -24.54
CA ASP A 96 13.45 -0.99 -23.23
C ASP A 96 12.56 -0.25 -22.25
N TYR A 97 12.68 -0.57 -20.99
CA TYR A 97 12.04 0.15 -19.88
C TYR A 97 13.11 0.87 -19.04
N GLN A 98 12.65 1.89 -18.34
CA GLN A 98 13.44 2.64 -17.38
C GLN A 98 12.95 2.32 -15.97
N GLU A 99 13.87 2.08 -15.06
CA GLU A 99 13.58 1.95 -13.63
C GLU A 99 13.63 3.32 -12.98
N ILE A 100 12.50 3.74 -12.41
CA ILE A 100 12.40 4.99 -11.66
C ILE A 100 12.21 4.62 -10.18
N PRO A 101 13.09 5.06 -9.26
CA PRO A 101 12.88 4.81 -7.85
C PRO A 101 11.57 5.44 -7.34
N TYR A 102 10.91 4.75 -6.41
CA TYR A 102 9.70 5.26 -5.77
C TYR A 102 10.05 6.05 -4.48
N PRO A 103 9.41 7.19 -4.20
CA PRO A 103 8.29 7.81 -4.94
C PRO A 103 8.75 8.53 -6.22
N ILE A 104 8.00 8.31 -7.30
CA ILE A 104 8.35 8.78 -8.64
C ILE A 104 8.46 10.32 -8.74
N GLU A 105 7.66 11.06 -8.00
CA GLU A 105 7.65 12.52 -7.96
C GLU A 105 8.98 13.13 -7.51
N ASN A 106 9.78 12.39 -6.75
CA ASN A 106 11.10 12.82 -6.30
C ASN A 106 12.18 12.58 -7.36
N HIS A 107 11.86 11.88 -8.44
CA HIS A 107 12.83 11.40 -9.42
C HIS A 107 12.52 11.88 -10.85
N MET A 108 11.78 12.99 -10.98
CA MET A 108 11.42 13.55 -12.29
C MET A 108 12.64 13.97 -13.13
N TYR A 109 13.80 14.17 -12.52
CA TYR A 109 15.06 14.45 -13.19
C TYR A 109 15.58 13.31 -14.07
N LEU A 110 15.05 12.09 -13.89
CA LEU A 110 15.38 10.92 -14.71
C LEU A 110 14.62 10.86 -16.04
N PHE A 111 13.61 11.71 -16.21
CA PHE A 111 12.83 11.78 -17.45
C PHE A 111 13.50 12.68 -18.48
N ASP A 112 13.02 12.61 -19.73
CA ASP A 112 13.45 13.51 -20.80
C ASP A 112 13.13 14.98 -20.49
N GLU A 113 13.86 15.90 -21.13
CA GLU A 113 13.74 17.34 -20.87
C GLU A 113 12.33 17.88 -21.15
N LYS A 114 11.62 17.34 -22.13
CA LYS A 114 10.25 17.75 -22.46
C LYS A 114 9.28 17.38 -21.35
N THR A 115 9.41 16.19 -20.79
CA THR A 115 8.62 15.71 -19.66
C THR A 115 8.93 16.50 -18.39
N GLN A 116 10.21 16.79 -18.12
CA GLN A 116 10.61 17.64 -16.99
C GLN A 116 10.00 19.04 -17.09
N LYS A 117 10.02 19.68 -18.27
CA LYS A 117 9.40 21.00 -18.48
C LYS A 117 7.89 20.99 -18.24
N LYS A 118 7.19 19.95 -18.68
CA LYS A 118 5.75 19.79 -18.41
C LYS A 118 5.50 19.69 -16.91
N PHE A 119 6.26 18.86 -16.21
CA PHE A 119 6.13 18.69 -14.76
C PHE A 119 6.38 20.00 -13.99
N ILE A 120 7.41 20.76 -14.37
CA ILE A 120 7.69 22.07 -13.77
C ILE A 120 6.52 23.04 -14.01
N ASN A 121 5.95 23.06 -15.22
CA ASN A 121 4.77 23.88 -15.51
C ASN A 121 3.56 23.48 -14.66
N ASP A 122 3.33 22.18 -14.48
CA ASP A 122 2.26 21.69 -13.60
C ASP A 122 2.46 22.20 -12.18
N LEU A 123 3.68 22.10 -11.62
CA LEU A 123 3.99 22.61 -10.28
C LEU A 123 3.72 24.11 -10.14
N LEU A 124 4.06 24.90 -11.15
CA LEU A 124 3.80 26.35 -11.15
C LEU A 124 2.29 26.65 -11.18
N LEU A 125 1.52 25.87 -11.93
CA LEU A 125 0.06 26.01 -12.02
C LEU A 125 -0.64 25.55 -10.72
N MET A 126 -0.10 24.56 -10.03
CA MET A 126 -0.66 24.03 -8.79
C MET A 126 -0.69 25.05 -7.65
N THR A 127 0.17 26.06 -7.67
CA THR A 127 0.15 27.15 -6.67
C THR A 127 -1.17 27.95 -6.66
N GLY A 128 -2.00 27.81 -7.70
CA GLY A 128 -3.34 28.40 -7.79
C GLY A 128 -4.49 27.49 -7.37
N TYR A 129 -4.23 26.23 -7.04
CA TYR A 129 -5.26 25.24 -6.65
C TYR A 129 -5.52 25.15 -5.15
N GLU A 130 -4.93 26.01 -4.35
CA GLU A 130 -5.17 26.04 -2.92
C GLU A 130 -6.65 26.33 -2.60
N GLY A 131 -7.32 25.38 -1.94
CA GLY A 131 -8.70 25.53 -1.47
C GLY A 131 -9.77 24.95 -2.40
N ILE A 132 -9.43 24.32 -3.51
CA ILE A 132 -10.41 23.62 -4.36
C ILE A 132 -10.57 22.18 -3.81
N GLU A 133 -11.76 21.85 -3.32
CA GLU A 133 -12.09 20.46 -2.95
C GLU A 133 -12.28 19.61 -4.21
N PRO A 134 -11.55 18.50 -4.36
CA PRO A 134 -11.73 17.60 -5.47
C PRO A 134 -13.03 16.81 -5.34
N HIS A 135 -13.75 16.56 -6.44
CA HIS A 135 -14.98 15.78 -6.45
C HIS A 135 -14.73 14.27 -6.53
N ASN A 136 -13.57 13.87 -6.99
CA ASN A 136 -13.22 12.46 -7.20
C ASN A 136 -11.70 12.25 -7.09
N PHE A 137 -11.28 10.98 -7.17
CA PHE A 137 -9.88 10.61 -7.01
C PHE A 137 -8.98 11.09 -8.15
N GLU A 138 -9.49 11.16 -9.38
CA GLU A 138 -8.77 11.74 -10.51
C GLU A 138 -8.42 13.22 -10.27
N GLU A 139 -9.41 14.04 -9.89
CA GLU A 139 -9.21 15.44 -9.58
C GLU A 139 -8.27 15.65 -8.40
N PHE A 140 -8.39 14.80 -7.37
CA PHE A 140 -7.46 14.79 -6.25
C PHE A 140 -6.01 14.57 -6.69
N LEU A 141 -5.77 13.55 -7.52
CA LEU A 141 -4.42 13.26 -8.00
C LEU A 141 -3.87 14.36 -8.90
N LYS A 142 -4.67 14.89 -9.81
CA LYS A 142 -4.27 16.00 -10.69
C LYS A 142 -3.97 17.28 -9.90
N GLY A 143 -4.81 17.60 -8.92
CA GLY A 143 -4.61 18.75 -8.03
C GLY A 143 -3.40 18.62 -7.12
N ARG A 144 -3.02 17.40 -6.74
CA ARG A 144 -1.90 17.14 -5.82
C ARG A 144 -0.55 16.95 -6.50
N PHE A 145 -0.53 16.37 -7.71
CA PHE A 145 0.70 15.93 -8.38
C PHE A 145 0.87 16.50 -9.80
N GLY A 146 -0.13 17.20 -10.30
CA GLY A 146 -0.13 17.74 -11.66
C GLY A 146 -0.55 16.72 -12.72
N HIS A 147 -0.86 17.23 -13.89
CA HIS A 147 -1.33 16.43 -15.03
C HIS A 147 -0.25 15.48 -15.55
N THR A 148 0.99 15.93 -15.61
CA THR A 148 2.10 15.13 -16.14
C THR A 148 2.31 13.84 -15.36
N LEU A 149 2.38 13.91 -14.03
CA LEU A 149 2.50 12.71 -13.19
C LEU A 149 1.23 11.88 -13.17
N TYR A 150 0.07 12.52 -13.24
CA TYR A 150 -1.18 11.79 -13.32
C TYR A 150 -1.21 10.91 -14.57
N ASP A 151 -0.94 11.48 -15.76
CA ASP A 151 -1.01 10.77 -17.04
C ASP A 151 0.09 9.69 -17.17
N LEU A 152 1.30 9.99 -16.69
CA LEU A 152 2.45 9.07 -16.79
C LEU A 152 2.38 7.90 -15.82
N TYR A 153 1.88 8.13 -14.61
CA TYR A 153 2.01 7.14 -13.56
C TYR A 153 0.71 6.86 -12.82
N PHE A 154 0.06 7.87 -12.23
CA PHE A 154 -1.04 7.62 -11.30
C PHE A 154 -2.26 6.99 -11.98
N GLN A 155 -2.64 7.46 -13.16
CA GLN A 155 -3.75 6.88 -13.91
C GLN A 155 -3.46 5.45 -14.32
N PRO A 156 -2.43 5.14 -15.12
CA PRO A 156 -2.20 3.78 -15.61
C PRO A 156 -1.95 2.78 -14.47
N TYR A 157 -1.27 3.21 -13.40
CA TYR A 157 -1.03 2.36 -12.24
C TYR A 157 -2.32 2.00 -11.50
N ASN A 158 -3.13 3.00 -11.17
CA ASN A 158 -4.36 2.77 -10.40
C ASN A 158 -5.42 2.04 -11.22
N GLU A 159 -5.59 2.37 -12.50
CA GLU A 159 -6.50 1.64 -13.40
C GLU A 159 -6.09 0.17 -13.58
N LYS A 160 -4.79 -0.11 -13.67
CA LYS A 160 -4.26 -1.47 -13.71
C LYS A 160 -4.58 -2.25 -12.44
N VAL A 161 -4.38 -1.63 -11.27
CA VAL A 161 -4.60 -2.27 -9.97
C VAL A 161 -6.08 -2.48 -9.69
N TRP A 162 -6.91 -1.47 -9.93
CA TRP A 162 -8.33 -1.50 -9.60
C TRP A 162 -9.23 -1.96 -10.73
N ARG A 163 -8.69 -2.04 -11.95
CA ARG A 163 -9.41 -2.41 -13.18
C ARG A 163 -10.66 -1.58 -13.41
N ARG A 164 -10.57 -0.29 -13.18
CA ARG A 164 -11.65 0.67 -13.33
C ARG A 164 -11.13 2.10 -13.51
N ASP A 165 -11.98 2.95 -14.10
CA ASP A 165 -11.78 4.38 -14.22
C ASP A 165 -11.71 5.05 -12.82
N LEU A 166 -10.89 6.07 -12.66
CA LEU A 166 -10.69 6.78 -11.39
C LEU A 166 -11.74 7.86 -11.11
N ARG A 167 -12.46 8.34 -12.14
CA ARG A 167 -13.51 9.36 -12.00
C ARG A 167 -14.64 8.99 -11.04
N PRO A 168 -15.17 7.75 -11.04
CA PRO A 168 -16.19 7.37 -10.08
C PRO A 168 -15.66 7.00 -8.70
N VAL A 169 -14.33 7.08 -8.46
CA VAL A 169 -13.71 6.70 -7.18
C VAL A 169 -13.68 7.90 -6.25
N SER A 170 -14.21 7.71 -5.02
CA SER A 170 -14.12 8.72 -3.97
C SER A 170 -12.68 8.85 -3.46
N TYR A 171 -12.21 10.08 -3.29
CA TYR A 171 -10.88 10.35 -2.71
C TYR A 171 -10.86 10.29 -1.17
N THR A 172 -12.01 10.43 -0.52
CA THR A 172 -12.10 10.58 0.94
C THR A 172 -11.70 9.33 1.72
N HIS A 173 -11.69 8.17 1.07
CA HIS A 173 -11.28 6.89 1.66
C HIS A 173 -9.85 6.49 1.30
N MET A 174 -9.15 7.32 0.52
CA MET A 174 -7.78 7.07 0.10
C MET A 174 -6.80 7.77 1.03
N THR A 175 -6.32 7.07 2.04
CA THR A 175 -5.10 7.49 2.71
C THR A 175 -3.93 7.07 1.82
N LEU A 176 -3.31 8.04 1.15
CA LEU A 176 -2.00 7.79 0.55
C LEU A 176 -1.06 7.32 1.66
N PRO A 177 -0.31 6.23 1.46
CA PRO A 177 0.70 5.84 2.43
C PRO A 177 1.74 6.96 2.51
N THR A 178 1.70 7.67 3.63
CA THR A 178 2.71 8.67 3.99
C THR A 178 3.94 8.00 4.57
#